data_27e9b6e4c93e4e6e1c6e267e67d5beb2
#
_entry.id   27e9b6e4c93e4e6e1c6e267e67d5beb2
#
_cell.length_a   1.000
_cell.length_b   1.000
_cell.length_c   1.000
_cell.angle_alpha   90.00
_cell.angle_beta   90.00
_cell.angle_gamma   90.00
#
_symmetry.space_group_name_H-M   'P 1'
#
loop_
_entity.id
_entity.type
_entity.pdbx_description
1 polymer ?
#
loop_
_entity_poly.entity_id
_entity_poly.type
_entity_poly.pdbx_seq_one_letter_code
_entity_poly.pdbx_strand_id
1 'polypeptide(L)'
;MTNITNIGFFCQGIRVVKITDWLNWATFMETTTDQWAVVLPMIQRGSVWKPHQVIDLWDTILRGMPFGGLMASHIPAVSTLEFFHPLKRTLVNLPANGGLSLIDGQQRTLAMLIAWPAVDQQMQRRIWVDFGEDDNYDHLLRLHFTTESSPMGYQRGGPSGQAIGRLSLAERRLANATYADRMAAIRAAEPANSVKLRYLHDDEITPWHSTLALDLRLLIERHQEGAQALRTYVENQAQDAKVKLDARITLIKAKHVPFDAYDDALLEAIISHLRKRITTIEKCMGSSERATRIHVLEQGLERMTRQHFPVIEVPEHLMHAEEKDEKKDPPLAVLFKRIGTGGTDLKTSDYVFSVLKHLNPKCHSLVETQLKSTQISAIYTPTDLVMSAVRLVAAQIEPEKDQPKLDKAQFTRLLRDEKKFQRKTPKSPASLLNSTNKLGSMAHL
;
A
#
# COMPACT_ATOMS: atom_id res chain seq x y z
N MET A 1 36.93 -7.11 8.20
CA MET A 1 36.29 -7.35 9.50
C MET A 1 35.39 -6.17 9.77
N THR A 2 34.18 -6.21 9.26
CA THR A 2 33.16 -5.16 9.41
C THR A 2 32.42 -5.40 10.73
N ASN A 3 32.48 -4.44 11.62
CA ASN A 3 31.91 -4.47 12.97
C ASN A 3 30.42 -4.79 12.96
N ILE A 4 30.04 -5.99 13.35
CA ILE A 4 28.66 -6.45 13.63
C ILE A 4 28.27 -5.98 15.07
N THR A 5 28.53 -4.74 15.45
CA THR A 5 28.32 -4.24 16.81
C THR A 5 26.98 -3.54 17.05
N ASN A 6 26.00 -3.67 16.15
CA ASN A 6 24.66 -3.07 16.35
C ASN A 6 23.50 -4.08 16.20
N ILE A 7 23.74 -5.35 16.53
CA ILE A 7 22.63 -6.31 16.64
C ILE A 7 22.17 -6.29 18.08
N GLY A 8 21.05 -5.61 18.32
CA GLY A 8 20.43 -5.37 19.61
C GLY A 8 20.23 -6.63 20.47
N PHE A 9 20.04 -6.40 21.72
CA PHE A 9 19.83 -7.38 22.80
C PHE A 9 18.94 -8.56 22.37
N PHE A 10 19.51 -9.78 22.38
CA PHE A 10 18.78 -11.04 22.19
C PHE A 10 18.16 -11.47 23.52
N CYS A 11 16.86 -11.29 23.67
CA CYS A 11 16.06 -12.17 24.49
C CYS A 11 15.64 -13.35 23.59
N GLN A 12 15.71 -14.60 24.03
CA GLN A 12 15.37 -15.78 23.19
C GLN A 12 14.01 -15.53 22.49
N GLY A 13 14.01 -15.48 21.15
CA GLY A 13 12.82 -15.32 20.34
C GLY A 13 12.35 -13.86 20.09
N ILE A 14 13.08 -12.83 20.51
CA ILE A 14 12.76 -11.43 20.22
C ILE A 14 14.01 -10.70 19.76
N ARG A 15 13.92 -10.08 18.59
CA ARG A 15 14.94 -9.17 18.03
C ARG A 15 14.42 -7.73 18.09
N VAL A 16 15.24 -6.81 18.57
CA VAL A 16 14.92 -5.39 18.54
C VAL A 16 15.56 -4.78 17.29
N VAL A 17 14.76 -4.21 16.41
CA VAL A 17 15.19 -3.72 15.09
C VAL A 17 14.88 -2.23 14.99
N LYS A 18 15.79 -1.46 14.41
CA LYS A 18 15.59 -0.05 14.09
C LYS A 18 14.66 0.08 12.88
N ILE A 19 13.75 1.05 12.90
CA ILE A 19 12.80 1.26 11.79
C ILE A 19 13.54 1.43 10.45
N THR A 20 14.60 2.23 10.43
CA THR A 20 15.37 2.50 9.22
C THR A 20 16.01 1.24 8.65
N ASP A 21 16.55 0.36 9.50
CA ASP A 21 17.16 -0.88 9.06
C ASP A 21 16.11 -1.83 8.49
N TRP A 22 14.96 -1.94 9.15
CA TRP A 22 13.83 -2.74 8.66
C TRP A 22 13.35 -2.28 7.29
N LEU A 23 13.21 -0.97 7.08
CA LEU A 23 12.75 -0.42 5.81
C LEU A 23 13.77 -0.61 4.70
N ASN A 24 15.07 -0.47 5.01
CA ASN A 24 16.14 -0.78 4.07
C ASN A 24 16.14 -2.27 3.69
N TRP A 25 15.94 -3.17 4.65
CA TRP A 25 15.82 -4.61 4.36
C TRP A 25 14.57 -4.95 3.54
N ALA A 26 13.48 -4.21 3.71
CA ALA A 26 12.25 -4.41 2.95
C ALA A 26 12.28 -3.80 1.54
N THR A 27 13.26 -2.93 1.26
CA THR A 27 13.51 -2.32 -0.06
C THR A 27 14.75 -2.88 -0.76
N PHE A 28 15.29 -4.00 -0.27
CA PHE A 28 16.50 -4.61 -0.81
C PHE A 28 16.44 -4.80 -2.32
N MET A 29 17.59 -4.70 -2.97
CA MET A 29 17.76 -5.11 -4.36
C MET A 29 18.42 -6.49 -4.40
N GLU A 30 18.01 -7.36 -5.31
CA GLU A 30 18.56 -8.72 -5.49
C GLU A 30 20.08 -8.73 -5.76
N THR A 31 20.63 -7.58 -6.20
CA THR A 31 22.05 -7.40 -6.49
C THR A 31 22.93 -7.08 -5.27
N THR A 32 22.32 -6.76 -4.13
CA THR A 32 23.06 -6.43 -2.91
C THR A 32 23.38 -7.68 -2.10
N THR A 33 24.67 -8.08 -2.06
CA THR A 33 25.11 -9.34 -1.44
C THR A 33 25.21 -9.30 0.07
N ASP A 34 25.37 -8.12 0.69
CA ASP A 34 25.71 -7.97 2.10
C ASP A 34 24.55 -7.48 2.98
N GLN A 35 23.36 -7.34 2.41
CA GLN A 35 22.21 -6.79 3.10
C GLN A 35 21.19 -7.89 3.45
N TRP A 36 20.59 -7.79 4.64
CA TRP A 36 19.43 -8.63 4.97
C TRP A 36 18.24 -8.25 4.08
N ALA A 37 17.37 -9.23 3.81
CA ALA A 37 16.13 -9.00 3.08
C ALA A 37 14.92 -9.29 3.97
N VAL A 38 13.92 -8.42 3.93
CA VAL A 38 12.57 -8.73 4.42
C VAL A 38 11.73 -9.14 3.24
N VAL A 39 11.18 -10.35 3.29
CA VAL A 39 10.37 -10.95 2.22
C VAL A 39 9.02 -11.42 2.75
N LEU A 40 8.10 -11.66 1.86
CA LEU A 40 6.77 -12.16 2.21
C LEU A 40 6.64 -13.63 1.82
N PRO A 41 6.17 -14.51 2.72
CA PRO A 41 5.84 -15.88 2.36
C PRO A 41 4.66 -15.92 1.38
N MET A 42 4.51 -17.01 0.65
CA MET A 42 3.43 -17.21 -0.32
C MET A 42 2.03 -17.05 0.31
N ILE A 43 1.89 -17.40 1.58
CA ILE A 43 0.67 -17.24 2.37
C ILE A 43 0.53 -15.80 2.87
N GLN A 44 0.28 -14.84 1.97
CA GLN A 44 0.04 -13.45 2.40
C GLN A 44 -1.15 -12.84 1.64
N ARG A 45 -1.89 -11.97 2.34
CA ARG A 45 -2.98 -11.19 1.75
C ARG A 45 -2.48 -9.90 1.14
N GLY A 46 -3.28 -9.29 0.26
CA GLY A 46 -3.01 -7.96 -0.29
C GLY A 46 -3.04 -6.85 0.76
N SER A 47 -2.74 -5.62 0.34
CA SER A 47 -2.90 -4.44 1.19
C SER A 47 -4.38 -4.17 1.43
N VAL A 48 -4.80 -4.19 2.70
CA VAL A 48 -6.21 -3.98 3.11
C VAL A 48 -6.39 -2.75 4.00
N TRP A 49 -5.30 -2.12 4.44
CA TRP A 49 -5.38 -0.93 5.28
C TRP A 49 -6.03 0.24 4.56
N LYS A 50 -6.92 0.90 5.29
CA LYS A 50 -7.60 2.12 4.85
C LYS A 50 -6.71 3.35 5.06
N PRO A 51 -6.98 4.47 4.37
CA PRO A 51 -6.18 5.70 4.47
C PRO A 51 -5.93 6.16 5.91
N HIS A 52 -6.94 6.17 6.78
CA HIS A 52 -6.78 6.59 8.18
C HIS A 52 -5.78 5.71 8.94
N GLN A 53 -5.80 4.39 8.74
CA GLN A 53 -4.87 3.47 9.42
C GLN A 53 -3.40 3.73 9.01
N VAL A 54 -3.18 4.13 7.76
CA VAL A 54 -1.85 4.51 7.27
C VAL A 54 -1.41 5.83 7.90
N ILE A 55 -2.31 6.82 7.96
CA ILE A 55 -2.05 8.13 8.58
C ILE A 55 -1.79 7.97 10.08
N ASP A 56 -2.62 7.21 10.79
CA ASP A 56 -2.48 6.98 12.23
C ASP A 56 -1.16 6.28 12.57
N LEU A 57 -0.71 5.34 11.72
CA LEU A 57 0.60 4.71 11.91
C LEU A 57 1.73 5.74 11.77
N TRP A 58 1.69 6.59 10.75
CA TRP A 58 2.73 7.59 10.55
C TRP A 58 2.72 8.67 11.64
N ASP A 59 1.55 9.08 12.11
CA ASP A 59 1.45 9.95 13.29
C ASP A 59 2.08 9.29 14.52
N THR A 60 1.78 8.01 14.76
CA THR A 60 2.36 7.20 15.85
C THR A 60 3.89 7.17 15.77
N ILE A 61 4.44 6.93 14.57
CA ILE A 61 5.88 6.89 14.34
C ILE A 61 6.51 8.28 14.57
N LEU A 62 5.94 9.34 14.02
CA LEU A 62 6.45 10.70 14.18
C LEU A 62 6.38 11.21 15.63
N ARG A 63 5.42 10.72 16.42
CA ARG A 63 5.37 10.94 17.87
C ARG A 63 6.42 10.13 18.64
N GLY A 64 7.05 9.14 18.02
CA GLY A 64 7.93 8.20 18.70
C GLY A 64 7.19 7.20 19.59
N MET A 65 5.90 7.01 19.37
CA MET A 65 5.08 6.06 20.13
C MET A 65 5.26 4.63 19.60
N PRO A 66 5.16 3.60 20.46
CA PRO A 66 5.22 2.23 20.02
C PRO A 66 4.01 1.87 19.15
N PHE A 67 4.25 1.24 18.00
CA PHE A 67 3.23 0.79 17.05
C PHE A 67 3.03 -0.74 17.02
N GLY A 68 3.54 -1.43 18.04
CA GLY A 68 3.47 -2.90 18.19
C GLY A 68 4.64 -3.61 17.56
N GLY A 69 4.72 -4.93 17.82
CA GLY A 69 5.77 -5.80 17.28
C GLY A 69 5.39 -6.40 15.94
N LEU A 70 6.38 -6.93 15.22
CA LEU A 70 6.22 -7.73 14.01
C LEU A 70 6.56 -9.19 14.32
N MET A 71 6.14 -10.11 13.45
CA MET A 71 6.54 -11.51 13.54
C MET A 71 7.24 -11.92 12.25
N ALA A 72 8.44 -12.48 12.36
CA ALA A 72 9.20 -12.95 11.21
C ALA A 72 9.95 -14.25 11.53
N SER A 73 10.19 -15.04 10.50
CA SER A 73 11.05 -16.23 10.59
C SER A 73 12.34 -15.99 9.82
N HIS A 74 13.44 -16.43 10.37
CA HIS A 74 14.71 -16.43 9.65
C HIS A 74 14.65 -17.43 8.49
N ILE A 75 15.23 -17.06 7.36
CA ILE A 75 15.33 -17.90 6.17
C ILE A 75 16.80 -17.95 5.75
N PRO A 76 17.38 -19.15 5.62
CA PRO A 76 18.73 -19.29 5.09
C PRO A 76 18.81 -18.85 3.62
N ALA A 77 20.00 -18.49 3.16
CA ALA A 77 20.25 -18.07 1.77
C ALA A 77 19.80 -19.10 0.73
N VAL A 78 19.98 -20.38 1.07
CA VAL A 78 19.51 -21.50 0.25
C VAL A 78 18.21 -22.01 0.85
N SER A 79 17.10 -21.64 0.25
CA SER A 79 15.76 -22.09 0.63
C SER A 79 15.03 -22.68 -0.55
N THR A 80 14.27 -23.74 -0.32
CA THR A 80 13.36 -24.33 -1.32
C THR A 80 12.03 -23.59 -1.39
N LEU A 81 11.76 -22.69 -0.44
CA LEU A 81 10.55 -21.88 -0.39
C LEU A 81 10.67 -20.66 -1.31
N GLU A 82 9.58 -20.33 -1.95
CA GLU A 82 9.45 -19.11 -2.76
C GLU A 82 8.91 -17.95 -1.92
N PHE A 83 9.45 -16.77 -2.17
CA PHE A 83 9.09 -15.55 -1.45
C PHE A 83 8.78 -14.41 -2.40
N PHE A 84 7.99 -13.46 -1.94
CA PHE A 84 7.68 -12.24 -2.65
C PHE A 84 8.41 -11.04 -2.08
N HIS A 85 8.84 -10.15 -2.97
CA HIS A 85 9.27 -8.82 -2.57
C HIS A 85 8.08 -8.05 -1.95
N PRO A 86 8.25 -7.38 -0.79
CA PRO A 86 7.15 -6.69 -0.10
C PRO A 86 6.40 -5.69 -0.98
N LEU A 87 7.14 -4.89 -1.77
CA LEU A 87 6.57 -3.85 -2.62
C LEU A 87 6.17 -4.36 -4.00
N LYS A 88 7.12 -4.97 -4.73
CA LYS A 88 6.95 -5.37 -6.13
C LYS A 88 5.98 -6.53 -6.30
N ARG A 89 5.78 -7.32 -5.24
CA ARG A 89 4.95 -8.55 -5.27
C ARG A 89 5.38 -9.56 -6.33
N THR A 90 6.62 -9.46 -6.76
CA THR A 90 7.28 -10.43 -7.65
C THR A 90 8.03 -11.45 -6.81
N LEU A 91 8.24 -12.64 -7.35
CA LEU A 91 9.14 -13.64 -6.77
C LEU A 91 10.55 -13.06 -6.73
N VAL A 92 11.27 -13.34 -5.67
CA VAL A 92 12.62 -12.83 -5.44
C VAL A 92 13.57 -13.91 -5.00
N ASN A 93 14.83 -13.78 -5.39
CA ASN A 93 15.94 -14.54 -4.85
C ASN A 93 16.44 -13.87 -3.56
N LEU A 94 16.75 -14.67 -2.55
CA LEU A 94 17.29 -14.16 -1.31
C LEU A 94 18.77 -13.75 -1.50
N PRO A 95 19.22 -12.70 -0.78
CA PRO A 95 20.65 -12.39 -0.70
C PRO A 95 21.46 -13.54 -0.08
N ALA A 96 22.78 -13.50 -0.28
CA ALA A 96 23.71 -14.52 0.25
C ALA A 96 23.61 -14.70 1.79
N ASN A 97 23.18 -13.68 2.51
CA ASN A 97 22.98 -13.73 3.96
C ASN A 97 21.60 -14.25 4.38
N GLY A 98 20.76 -14.68 3.43
CA GLY A 98 19.39 -15.05 3.70
C GLY A 98 18.47 -13.86 3.96
N GLY A 99 17.40 -14.08 4.73
CA GLY A 99 16.41 -13.04 4.98
C GLY A 99 15.49 -13.31 6.15
N LEU A 100 14.50 -12.44 6.29
CA LEU A 100 13.42 -12.54 7.26
C LEU A 100 12.09 -12.67 6.51
N SER A 101 11.40 -13.78 6.65
CA SER A 101 10.04 -13.96 6.14
C SER A 101 9.05 -13.32 7.10
N LEU A 102 8.41 -12.25 6.66
CA LEU A 102 7.45 -11.48 7.46
C LEU A 102 6.12 -12.24 7.57
N ILE A 103 5.80 -12.71 8.77
CA ILE A 103 4.61 -13.51 9.06
C ILE A 103 3.45 -12.63 9.50
N ASP A 104 3.70 -11.69 10.43
CA ASP A 104 2.74 -10.66 10.82
C ASP A 104 3.36 -9.28 10.76
N GLY A 105 2.49 -8.26 10.53
CA GLY A 105 2.91 -6.86 10.38
C GLY A 105 3.12 -6.42 8.94
N GLN A 106 2.71 -7.21 7.95
CA GLN A 106 2.78 -6.86 6.54
C GLN A 106 2.13 -5.51 6.24
N GLN A 107 0.93 -5.24 6.77
CA GLN A 107 0.23 -3.99 6.53
C GLN A 107 1.00 -2.79 7.11
N ARG A 108 1.58 -2.93 8.30
CA ARG A 108 2.43 -1.92 8.94
C ARG A 108 3.70 -1.67 8.12
N THR A 109 4.39 -2.72 7.71
CA THR A 109 5.58 -2.61 6.85
C THR A 109 5.24 -1.91 5.53
N LEU A 110 4.16 -2.29 4.86
CA LEU A 110 3.73 -1.64 3.61
C LEU A 110 3.35 -0.17 3.82
N ALA A 111 2.67 0.15 4.91
CA ALA A 111 2.31 1.54 5.23
C ALA A 111 3.55 2.40 5.51
N MET A 112 4.55 1.86 6.21
CA MET A 112 5.83 2.54 6.41
C MET A 112 6.59 2.75 5.09
N LEU A 113 6.59 1.77 4.21
CA LEU A 113 7.28 1.85 2.92
C LEU A 113 6.70 2.90 1.97
N ILE A 114 5.44 3.32 2.13
CA ILE A 114 4.82 4.36 1.28
C ILE A 114 5.60 5.68 1.32
N ALA A 115 6.17 6.04 2.46
CA ALA A 115 6.96 7.27 2.60
C ALA A 115 8.46 7.01 2.72
N TRP A 116 8.95 5.80 2.43
CA TRP A 116 10.38 5.51 2.51
C TRP A 116 11.11 5.94 1.23
N PRO A 117 12.23 6.69 1.31
CA PRO A 117 12.91 7.27 0.14
C PRO A 117 13.41 6.26 -0.90
N ALA A 118 13.89 5.10 -0.44
CA ALA A 118 14.42 4.05 -1.32
C ALA A 118 13.36 3.34 -2.20
N VAL A 119 12.08 3.69 -2.01
CA VAL A 119 10.97 3.13 -2.81
C VAL A 119 10.90 3.86 -4.14
N ASP A 120 10.94 3.10 -5.24
CA ASP A 120 10.78 3.63 -6.59
C ASP A 120 9.52 4.50 -6.70
N GLN A 121 9.63 5.63 -7.40
CA GLN A 121 8.59 6.64 -7.59
C GLN A 121 7.30 6.10 -8.24
N GLN A 122 7.31 4.88 -8.75
CA GLN A 122 6.14 4.22 -9.34
C GLN A 122 5.04 3.86 -8.33
N MET A 123 5.28 3.99 -7.03
CA MET A 123 4.21 3.81 -6.04
C MET A 123 3.27 5.02 -6.06
N GLN A 124 2.11 4.78 -6.61
CA GLN A 124 1.02 5.76 -6.76
C GLN A 124 0.29 6.08 -5.43
N ARG A 125 0.89 5.69 -4.29
CA ARG A 125 0.40 5.99 -2.95
C ARG A 125 1.37 6.95 -2.30
N ARG A 126 0.85 8.04 -1.72
CA ARG A 126 1.68 9.05 -1.06
C ARG A 126 1.07 9.52 0.24
N ILE A 127 1.95 9.86 1.15
CA ILE A 127 1.63 10.55 2.40
C ILE A 127 2.18 11.95 2.29
N TRP A 128 1.34 12.91 2.63
CA TRP A 128 1.65 14.32 2.54
C TRP A 128 1.62 14.94 3.92
N VAL A 129 2.60 15.79 4.22
CA VAL A 129 2.59 16.70 5.37
C VAL A 129 2.10 18.04 4.89
N ASP A 130 1.01 18.54 5.47
CA ASP A 130 0.44 19.83 5.11
C ASP A 130 0.84 20.90 6.14
N PHE A 131 1.50 21.94 5.66
CA PHE A 131 1.96 23.08 6.46
C PHE A 131 0.91 24.20 6.58
N GLY A 132 -0.34 23.95 6.13
CA GLY A 132 -1.46 24.86 6.30
C GLY A 132 -1.91 25.02 7.77
N GLU A 133 -2.87 25.92 7.99
CA GLU A 133 -3.47 26.15 9.31
C GLU A 133 -4.09 24.86 9.86
N ASP A 134 -3.96 24.69 11.17
CA ASP A 134 -4.48 23.55 11.88
C ASP A 134 -5.78 23.94 12.60
N ASP A 135 -6.88 23.32 12.21
CA ASP A 135 -8.16 23.52 12.87
C ASP A 135 -8.45 22.28 13.75
N ASN A 136 -7.92 22.23 14.94
CA ASN A 136 -8.20 21.17 15.93
C ASN A 136 -7.93 19.73 15.38
N TYR A 137 -6.70 19.44 15.02
CA TYR A 137 -6.31 18.13 14.51
C TYR A 137 -5.56 17.34 15.60
N ASP A 138 -6.01 16.14 15.91
CA ASP A 138 -5.40 15.32 16.98
C ASP A 138 -4.03 14.74 16.63
N HIS A 139 -3.62 14.78 15.36
CA HIS A 139 -2.30 14.32 14.93
C HIS A 139 -1.21 15.35 15.20
N LEU A 140 0.03 14.89 15.37
CA LEU A 140 1.21 15.74 15.57
C LEU A 140 1.38 16.73 14.41
N LEU A 141 1.14 16.25 13.19
CA LEU A 141 1.18 17.00 11.93
C LEU A 141 -0.08 16.71 11.14
N ARG A 142 -0.48 17.69 10.33
CA ARG A 142 -1.59 17.51 9.41
C ARG A 142 -1.16 16.60 8.26
N LEU A 143 -1.62 15.35 8.27
CA LEU A 143 -1.28 14.35 7.27
C LEU A 143 -2.44 14.13 6.30
N HIS A 144 -2.10 13.89 5.02
CA HIS A 144 -3.04 13.47 3.98
C HIS A 144 -2.51 12.23 3.28
N PHE A 145 -3.41 11.54 2.61
CA PHE A 145 -3.10 10.33 1.85
C PHE A 145 -3.72 10.41 0.45
N THR A 146 -2.93 10.05 -0.56
CA THR A 146 -3.41 9.95 -1.94
C THR A 146 -3.12 8.56 -2.50
N THR A 147 -3.96 8.15 -3.45
CA THR A 147 -3.80 6.90 -4.19
C THR A 147 -4.09 7.14 -5.66
N GLU A 148 -3.75 6.18 -6.52
CA GLU A 148 -4.10 6.19 -7.94
C GLU A 148 -5.61 6.42 -8.17
N SER A 149 -6.45 5.72 -7.42
CA SER A 149 -7.91 5.84 -7.51
C SER A 149 -8.49 7.09 -6.81
N SER A 150 -7.69 7.80 -6.04
CA SER A 150 -8.07 9.01 -5.31
C SER A 150 -6.89 10.00 -5.29
N PRO A 151 -6.54 10.58 -6.44
CA PRO A 151 -5.35 11.43 -6.60
C PRO A 151 -5.46 12.77 -5.87
N MET A 152 -6.67 13.27 -5.71
CA MET A 152 -6.96 14.47 -4.92
C MET A 152 -7.17 14.14 -3.44
N GLY A 153 -6.85 12.89 -3.03
CA GLY A 153 -6.95 12.43 -1.66
C GLY A 153 -8.35 12.10 -1.20
N TYR A 154 -8.53 12.22 0.09
CA TYR A 154 -9.75 11.87 0.82
C TYR A 154 -10.25 13.09 1.57
N GLN A 155 -11.44 12.99 2.16
CA GLN A 155 -11.92 14.00 3.09
C GLN A 155 -10.86 14.23 4.16
N ARG A 156 -10.78 15.47 4.63
CA ARG A 156 -9.90 15.79 5.75
C ARG A 156 -10.19 14.84 6.91
N GLY A 157 -9.15 14.24 7.45
CA GLY A 157 -9.27 13.42 8.66
C GLY A 157 -9.78 14.30 9.81
N GLY A 158 -10.71 13.75 10.56
CA GLY A 158 -11.08 14.29 11.86
C GLY A 158 -10.13 13.80 12.96
N PRO A 159 -10.58 13.83 14.20
CA PRO A 159 -9.87 13.25 15.33
C PRO A 159 -9.42 11.82 15.07
N SER A 160 -8.32 11.42 15.69
CA SER A 160 -7.75 10.07 15.56
C SER A 160 -8.82 8.99 15.73
N GLY A 161 -8.85 8.03 14.81
CA GLY A 161 -9.83 6.94 14.80
C GLY A 161 -11.12 7.21 14.02
N GLN A 162 -11.36 8.43 13.54
CA GLN A 162 -12.47 8.69 12.63
C GLN A 162 -12.18 8.18 11.22
N ALA A 163 -13.17 7.53 10.61
CA ALA A 163 -13.05 7.05 9.24
C ALA A 163 -12.94 8.22 8.27
N ILE A 164 -11.85 8.25 7.49
CA ILE A 164 -11.68 9.22 6.40
C ILE A 164 -12.51 8.75 5.21
N GLY A 165 -13.46 9.59 4.78
CA GLY A 165 -14.32 9.34 3.64
C GLY A 165 -13.68 9.74 2.31
N ARG A 166 -14.30 9.32 1.22
CA ARG A 166 -13.97 9.88 -0.12
C ARG A 166 -14.49 11.31 -0.21
N LEU A 167 -13.81 12.15 -0.98
CA LEU A 167 -14.33 13.47 -1.33
C LEU A 167 -15.77 13.36 -1.88
N SER A 168 -16.63 14.32 -1.54
CA SER A 168 -17.97 14.42 -2.09
C SER A 168 -17.93 14.52 -3.61
N LEU A 169 -19.05 14.27 -4.28
CA LEU A 169 -19.12 14.40 -5.73
C LEU A 169 -18.83 15.85 -6.18
N ALA A 170 -19.33 16.83 -5.43
CA ALA A 170 -19.12 18.26 -5.71
C ALA A 170 -17.63 18.62 -5.58
N GLU A 171 -16.97 18.21 -4.50
CA GLU A 171 -15.53 18.42 -4.31
C GLU A 171 -14.69 17.77 -5.40
N ARG A 172 -15.01 16.51 -5.77
CA ARG A 172 -14.31 15.83 -6.87
C ARG A 172 -14.48 16.55 -8.21
N ARG A 173 -15.68 17.06 -8.50
CA ARG A 173 -15.93 17.84 -9.73
C ARG A 173 -15.12 19.13 -9.71
N LEU A 174 -15.11 19.84 -8.58
CA LEU A 174 -14.36 21.08 -8.44
C LEU A 174 -12.85 20.84 -8.51
N ALA A 175 -12.33 19.80 -7.85
CA ALA A 175 -10.92 19.44 -7.91
C ALA A 175 -10.49 19.04 -9.34
N ASN A 176 -11.28 18.22 -10.03
CA ASN A 176 -10.98 17.85 -11.41
C ASN A 176 -11.02 19.06 -12.35
N ALA A 177 -11.96 19.97 -12.17
CA ALA A 177 -12.03 21.19 -12.96
C ALA A 177 -10.85 22.12 -12.66
N THR A 178 -10.40 22.21 -11.41
CA THR A 178 -9.23 23.00 -11.01
C THR A 178 -7.94 22.55 -11.72
N TYR A 179 -7.80 21.25 -11.94
CA TYR A 179 -6.63 20.64 -12.58
C TYR A 179 -6.96 20.07 -13.97
N ALA A 180 -7.91 20.69 -14.68
CA ALA A 180 -8.42 20.19 -15.96
C ALA A 180 -7.34 20.09 -17.05
N ASP A 181 -6.44 21.05 -17.13
CA ASP A 181 -5.28 21.07 -18.03
C ASP A 181 -4.35 19.88 -17.79
N ARG A 182 -4.09 19.60 -16.52
CA ARG A 182 -3.23 18.46 -16.12
C ARG A 182 -3.93 17.13 -16.40
N MET A 183 -5.20 17.02 -16.07
CA MET A 183 -5.99 15.82 -16.34
C MET A 183 -6.12 15.55 -17.83
N ALA A 184 -6.21 16.59 -18.66
CA ALA A 184 -6.20 16.48 -20.12
C ALA A 184 -4.84 15.97 -20.63
N ALA A 185 -3.72 16.50 -20.10
CA ALA A 185 -2.38 16.04 -20.46
C ALA A 185 -2.13 14.56 -20.07
N ILE A 186 -2.58 14.14 -18.87
CA ILE A 186 -2.50 12.74 -18.43
C ILE A 186 -3.27 11.82 -19.39
N ARG A 187 -4.51 12.19 -19.75
CA ARG A 187 -5.34 11.40 -20.68
C ARG A 187 -4.73 11.30 -22.06
N ALA A 188 -4.13 12.38 -22.56
CA ALA A 188 -3.47 12.41 -23.86
C ALA A 188 -2.20 11.54 -23.91
N ALA A 189 -1.48 11.39 -22.80
CA ALA A 189 -0.28 10.59 -22.68
C ALA A 189 -0.56 9.08 -22.54
N GLU A 190 -1.80 8.67 -22.23
CA GLU A 190 -2.16 7.27 -22.06
C GLU A 190 -2.50 6.60 -23.40
N PRO A 191 -1.95 5.39 -23.67
CA PRO A 191 -2.41 4.60 -24.79
C PRO A 191 -3.91 4.24 -24.61
N ALA A 192 -4.68 4.27 -25.70
CA ALA A 192 -6.13 4.10 -25.74
C ALA A 192 -6.70 2.88 -25.01
N ASN A 193 -5.85 1.91 -24.65
CA ASN A 193 -6.21 0.65 -23.99
C ASN A 193 -5.77 0.56 -22.52
N SER A 194 -5.19 1.59 -21.92
CA SER A 194 -4.81 1.53 -20.50
C SER A 194 -5.95 2.06 -19.63
N VAL A 195 -6.56 1.17 -18.88
CA VAL A 195 -7.62 1.49 -17.89
C VAL A 195 -7.05 2.21 -16.67
N LYS A 196 -5.73 2.29 -16.53
CA LYS A 196 -5.05 2.91 -15.39
C LYS A 196 -4.63 4.32 -15.73
N LEU A 197 -5.35 5.30 -15.20
CA LEU A 197 -4.88 6.68 -15.11
C LEU A 197 -3.54 6.68 -14.35
N ARG A 198 -2.44 6.86 -15.05
CA ARG A 198 -1.14 7.10 -14.42
C ARG A 198 -1.06 8.56 -14.07
N TYR A 199 -0.94 8.85 -12.78
CA TYR A 199 -0.68 10.21 -12.35
C TYR A 199 0.75 10.55 -12.71
N LEU A 200 0.90 11.57 -13.53
CA LEU A 200 2.15 12.29 -13.61
C LEU A 200 2.35 12.93 -12.23
N HIS A 201 3.37 12.46 -11.53
CA HIS A 201 3.72 12.97 -10.22
C HIS A 201 4.35 14.33 -10.38
N ASP A 202 3.53 15.32 -10.35
CA ASP A 202 4.04 16.65 -10.22
C ASP A 202 3.38 17.37 -9.04
N ASP A 203 4.06 18.39 -8.62
CA ASP A 203 3.75 19.18 -7.44
C ASP A 203 2.40 19.90 -7.54
N GLU A 204 1.70 19.82 -8.68
CA GLU A 204 0.43 20.47 -8.90
C GLU A 204 -0.77 19.64 -8.45
N ILE A 205 -0.64 18.29 -8.44
CA ILE A 205 -1.68 17.40 -7.95
C ILE A 205 -1.43 17.16 -6.47
N THR A 206 -2.11 17.91 -5.63
CA THR A 206 -2.01 17.82 -4.17
C THR A 206 -3.36 17.42 -3.56
N PRO A 207 -3.40 16.93 -2.33
CA PRO A 207 -4.65 16.65 -1.64
C PRO A 207 -5.57 17.88 -1.65
N TRP A 208 -6.84 17.68 -2.00
CA TRP A 208 -7.79 18.79 -2.20
C TRP A 208 -7.95 19.67 -0.96
N HIS A 209 -7.98 19.07 0.21
CA HIS A 209 -8.12 19.77 1.49
C HIS A 209 -6.79 20.31 2.05
N SER A 210 -5.71 20.26 1.29
CA SER A 210 -4.42 20.78 1.74
C SER A 210 -4.21 22.24 1.36
N THR A 211 -3.39 22.91 2.12
CA THR A 211 -2.88 24.26 1.81
C THR A 211 -1.52 24.17 1.12
N LEU A 212 -0.54 23.62 1.81
CA LEU A 212 0.81 23.35 1.33
C LEU A 212 1.18 21.92 1.73
N ALA A 213 0.81 20.95 0.91
CA ALA A 213 1.14 19.56 1.15
C ALA A 213 2.44 19.17 0.45
N LEU A 214 3.40 18.65 1.22
CA LEU A 214 4.67 18.16 0.73
C LEU A 214 4.78 16.65 0.96
N ASP A 215 5.33 15.93 -0.02
CA ASP A 215 5.50 14.47 0.05
C ASP A 215 6.42 14.11 1.22
N LEU A 216 5.91 13.32 2.17
CA LEU A 216 6.67 12.90 3.36
C LEU A 216 7.96 12.15 2.99
N ARG A 217 7.98 11.43 1.89
CA ARG A 217 9.16 10.74 1.40
C ARG A 217 10.29 11.73 1.08
N LEU A 218 9.98 12.80 0.36
CA LEU A 218 10.97 13.84 0.04
C LEU A 218 11.40 14.60 1.28
N LEU A 219 10.49 14.80 2.24
CA LEU A 219 10.84 15.41 3.52
C LEU A 219 11.81 14.54 4.33
N ILE A 220 11.62 13.22 4.34
CA ILE A 220 12.56 12.27 4.95
C ILE A 220 13.92 12.33 4.26
N GLU A 221 13.92 12.32 2.92
CA GLU A 221 15.16 12.42 2.12
C GLU A 221 15.93 13.70 2.45
N ARG A 222 15.27 14.86 2.44
CA ARG A 222 15.90 16.14 2.79
C ARG A 222 16.37 16.19 4.24
N HIS A 223 15.63 15.58 5.16
CA HIS A 223 16.09 15.47 6.56
C HIS A 223 17.37 14.64 6.70
N GLN A 224 17.53 13.59 5.88
CA GLN A 224 18.77 12.79 5.85
C GLN A 224 19.97 13.59 5.34
N GLU A 225 19.75 14.59 4.47
CA GLU A 225 20.78 15.53 4.02
C GLU A 225 21.12 16.59 5.09
N GLY A 226 20.26 16.78 6.08
CA GLY A 226 20.42 17.68 7.22
C GLY A 226 19.25 18.64 7.44
N ALA A 227 19.16 19.18 8.65
CA ALA A 227 18.05 20.06 9.05
C ALA A 227 17.94 21.32 8.15
N GLN A 228 19.06 21.90 7.73
CA GLN A 228 19.05 23.08 6.85
C GLN A 228 18.51 22.73 5.46
N ALA A 229 18.84 21.56 4.91
CA ALA A 229 18.32 21.10 3.61
C ALA A 229 16.79 20.94 3.65
N LEU A 230 16.26 20.36 4.74
CA LEU A 230 14.82 20.25 4.95
C LEU A 230 14.13 21.63 4.99
N ARG A 231 14.67 22.57 5.76
CA ARG A 231 14.11 23.94 5.88
C ARG A 231 14.08 24.64 4.54
N THR A 232 15.21 24.66 3.84
CA THR A 232 15.34 25.28 2.52
C THR A 232 14.37 24.63 1.52
N TYR A 233 14.22 23.30 1.56
CA TYR A 233 13.28 22.61 0.71
C TYR A 233 11.83 23.07 0.96
N VAL A 234 11.37 23.12 2.21
CA VAL A 234 10.01 23.57 2.56
C VAL A 234 9.78 25.02 2.10
N GLU A 235 10.75 25.90 2.28
CA GLU A 235 10.67 27.31 1.86
C GLU A 235 10.55 27.44 0.33
N ASN A 236 11.38 26.73 -0.42
CA ASN A 236 11.36 26.76 -1.88
C ASN A 236 10.03 26.19 -2.40
N GLN A 237 9.54 25.09 -1.84
CA GLN A 237 8.26 24.50 -2.25
C GLN A 237 7.07 25.42 -1.98
N ALA A 238 7.10 26.19 -0.89
CA ALA A 238 6.05 27.17 -0.61
C ALA A 238 6.03 28.31 -1.64
N GLN A 239 7.21 28.82 -2.01
CA GLN A 239 7.33 29.85 -3.05
C GLN A 239 6.90 29.33 -4.42
N ASP A 240 7.35 28.12 -4.78
CA ASP A 240 6.97 27.48 -6.05
C ASP A 240 5.45 27.22 -6.14
N ALA A 241 4.85 26.78 -5.03
CA ALA A 241 3.41 26.55 -4.97
C ALA A 241 2.62 27.85 -5.25
N LYS A 242 3.04 28.98 -4.67
CA LYS A 242 2.41 30.28 -4.95
C LYS A 242 2.48 30.65 -6.42
N VAL A 243 3.68 30.58 -7.00
CA VAL A 243 3.91 30.92 -8.42
C VAL A 243 3.03 30.05 -9.32
N LYS A 244 2.96 28.74 -9.05
CA LYS A 244 2.13 27.79 -9.81
C LYS A 244 0.63 28.08 -9.67
N LEU A 245 0.17 28.42 -8.47
CA LEU A 245 -1.23 28.75 -8.21
C LEU A 245 -1.64 30.08 -8.92
N ASP A 246 -0.78 31.10 -8.88
CA ASP A 246 -1.01 32.36 -9.58
C ASP A 246 -1.04 32.18 -11.11
N ALA A 247 -0.10 31.40 -11.65
CA ALA A 247 -0.08 31.05 -13.07
C ALA A 247 -1.38 30.33 -13.48
N ARG A 248 -1.87 29.41 -12.66
CA ARG A 248 -3.14 28.70 -12.92
C ARG A 248 -4.34 29.66 -12.89
N ILE A 249 -4.41 30.57 -11.93
CA ILE A 249 -5.45 31.60 -11.88
C ILE A 249 -5.43 32.42 -13.16
N THR A 250 -4.27 32.76 -13.68
CA THR A 250 -4.12 33.50 -14.93
C THR A 250 -4.66 32.74 -16.12
N LEU A 251 -4.35 31.43 -16.24
CA LEU A 251 -4.89 30.57 -17.31
C LEU A 251 -6.41 30.42 -17.23
N ILE A 252 -6.96 30.29 -16.03
CA ILE A 252 -8.41 30.19 -15.82
C ILE A 252 -9.11 31.49 -16.22
N LYS A 253 -8.59 32.66 -15.81
CA LYS A 253 -9.14 33.97 -16.17
C LYS A 253 -9.11 34.23 -17.67
N ALA A 254 -8.06 33.79 -18.35
CA ALA A 254 -7.92 33.86 -19.78
C ALA A 254 -8.78 32.83 -20.54
N LYS A 255 -9.53 31.98 -19.85
CA LYS A 255 -10.30 30.87 -20.42
C LYS A 255 -9.46 30.00 -21.38
N HIS A 256 -8.21 29.76 -21.05
CA HIS A 256 -7.35 28.85 -21.82
C HIS A 256 -7.92 27.44 -21.84
N VAL A 257 -7.74 26.74 -22.96
CA VAL A 257 -8.13 25.31 -23.08
C VAL A 257 -7.43 24.49 -21.98
N PRO A 258 -8.16 23.65 -21.23
CA PRO A 258 -9.58 23.25 -21.36
C PRO A 258 -10.57 24.08 -20.51
N PHE A 259 -10.15 25.20 -19.93
CA PHE A 259 -11.01 26.03 -19.06
C PHE A 259 -12.12 26.77 -19.82
N ASP A 260 -11.98 26.91 -21.11
CA ASP A 260 -12.98 27.51 -22.03
C ASP A 260 -14.32 26.74 -22.04
N ALA A 261 -14.29 25.45 -21.66
CA ALA A 261 -15.47 24.58 -21.57
C ALA A 261 -16.30 24.76 -20.29
N TYR A 262 -15.83 25.55 -19.32
CA TYR A 262 -16.49 25.71 -18.02
C TYR A 262 -17.26 27.04 -17.94
N ASP A 263 -18.38 27.02 -17.20
CA ASP A 263 -19.16 28.21 -16.91
C ASP A 263 -18.43 29.17 -15.96
N ASP A 264 -18.80 30.45 -16.02
CA ASP A 264 -18.17 31.52 -15.25
C ASP A 264 -18.30 31.30 -13.72
N ALA A 265 -19.41 30.73 -13.26
CA ALA A 265 -19.63 30.48 -11.83
C ALA A 265 -18.66 29.42 -11.28
N LEU A 266 -18.41 28.37 -12.06
CA LEU A 266 -17.43 27.35 -11.73
C LEU A 266 -15.99 27.89 -11.74
N LEU A 267 -15.65 28.70 -12.76
CA LEU A 267 -14.35 29.35 -12.87
C LEU A 267 -14.08 30.27 -11.68
N GLU A 268 -15.06 31.10 -11.27
CA GLU A 268 -14.91 31.95 -10.07
C GLU A 268 -14.79 31.13 -8.77
N ALA A 269 -15.52 30.02 -8.64
CA ALA A 269 -15.36 29.13 -7.48
C ALA A 269 -13.94 28.54 -7.41
N ILE A 270 -13.36 28.15 -8.55
CA ILE A 270 -11.97 27.65 -8.62
C ILE A 270 -11.00 28.77 -8.24
N ILE A 271 -11.13 29.95 -8.84
CA ILE A 271 -10.26 31.11 -8.55
C ILE A 271 -10.31 31.46 -7.06
N SER A 272 -11.51 31.50 -6.47
CA SER A 272 -11.68 31.75 -5.04
C SER A 272 -10.95 30.73 -4.18
N HIS A 273 -11.08 29.44 -4.51
CA HIS A 273 -10.37 28.36 -3.81
C HIS A 273 -8.84 28.53 -3.92
N LEU A 274 -8.32 28.80 -5.11
CA LEU A 274 -6.87 28.97 -5.31
C LEU A 274 -6.34 30.21 -4.59
N ARG A 275 -7.05 31.33 -4.62
CA ARG A 275 -6.68 32.56 -3.88
C ARG A 275 -6.64 32.29 -2.36
N LYS A 276 -7.65 31.58 -1.84
CA LYS A 276 -7.66 31.20 -0.42
C LYS A 276 -6.39 30.40 -0.06
N ARG A 277 -6.00 29.44 -0.91
CA ARG A 277 -4.76 28.68 -0.70
C ARG A 277 -3.53 29.60 -0.68
N ILE A 278 -3.38 30.49 -1.67
CA ILE A 278 -2.26 31.43 -1.74
C ILE A 278 -2.17 32.27 -0.46
N THR A 279 -3.28 32.91 -0.05
CA THR A 279 -3.34 33.71 1.18
C THR A 279 -2.95 32.89 2.41
N THR A 280 -3.39 31.65 2.50
CA THR A 280 -3.05 30.78 3.63
C THR A 280 -1.57 30.38 3.59
N ILE A 281 -0.99 30.10 2.42
CA ILE A 281 0.46 29.86 2.28
C ILE A 281 1.25 31.08 2.74
N GLU A 282 0.88 32.28 2.30
CA GLU A 282 1.54 33.54 2.70
C GLU A 282 1.51 33.75 4.21
N LYS A 283 0.34 33.55 4.81
CA LYS A 283 0.18 33.66 6.27
C LYS A 283 1.05 32.63 6.99
N CYS A 284 1.03 31.38 6.56
CA CYS A 284 1.86 30.33 7.15
C CYS A 284 3.36 30.59 6.98
N MET A 285 3.77 31.15 5.82
CA MET A 285 5.19 31.43 5.54
C MET A 285 5.73 32.65 6.31
N GLY A 286 4.89 33.62 6.63
CA GLY A 286 5.26 34.81 7.38
C GLY A 286 5.30 34.65 8.90
N SER A 287 4.84 33.55 9.45
CA SER A 287 4.59 33.37 10.88
C SER A 287 5.67 32.58 11.63
N SER A 288 5.78 32.83 12.93
CA SER A 288 6.56 31.99 13.88
C SER A 288 6.01 30.55 13.92
N GLU A 289 4.75 30.35 13.54
CA GLU A 289 4.11 29.04 13.47
C GLU A 289 4.77 28.10 12.45
N ARG A 290 5.26 28.64 11.32
CA ARG A 290 6.01 27.84 10.33
C ARG A 290 7.27 27.25 10.95
N ALA A 291 8.07 28.10 11.60
CA ALA A 291 9.29 27.64 12.26
C ALA A 291 8.97 26.54 13.28
N THR A 292 7.87 26.69 14.01
CA THR A 292 7.37 25.69 14.95
C THR A 292 6.98 24.39 14.24
N ARG A 293 6.23 24.43 13.12
CA ARG A 293 5.81 23.23 12.38
C ARG A 293 6.97 22.49 11.73
N ILE A 294 7.92 23.23 11.14
CA ILE A 294 9.15 22.62 10.61
C ILE A 294 9.93 21.96 11.75
N HIS A 295 10.05 22.63 12.89
CA HIS A 295 10.73 22.06 14.06
C HIS A 295 10.02 20.80 14.59
N VAL A 296 8.69 20.79 14.66
CA VAL A 296 7.91 19.61 15.05
C VAL A 296 8.15 18.46 14.08
N LEU A 297 8.21 18.74 12.77
CA LEU A 297 8.54 17.74 11.76
C LEU A 297 9.99 17.22 11.94
N GLU A 298 10.97 18.10 12.09
CA GLU A 298 12.36 17.72 12.34
C GLU A 298 12.48 16.78 13.54
N GLN A 299 11.86 17.13 14.65
CA GLN A 299 11.82 16.28 15.85
C GLN A 299 11.12 14.95 15.60
N GLY A 300 10.03 14.97 14.82
CA GLY A 300 9.30 13.74 14.45
C GLY A 300 10.18 12.80 13.62
N LEU A 301 10.86 13.32 12.61
CA LEU A 301 11.77 12.55 11.76
C LEU A 301 12.98 12.04 12.54
N GLU A 302 13.51 12.84 13.48
CA GLU A 302 14.58 12.39 14.36
C GLU A 302 14.14 11.25 15.29
N ARG A 303 12.93 11.33 15.87
CA ARG A 303 12.34 10.21 16.64
C ARG A 303 12.22 8.97 15.78
N MET A 304 11.66 9.08 14.58
CA MET A 304 11.53 7.97 13.63
C MET A 304 12.88 7.29 13.37
N THR A 305 13.93 8.06 13.10
CA THR A 305 15.26 7.49 12.81
C THR A 305 15.90 6.78 13.99
N ARG A 306 15.50 7.11 15.21
CA ARG A 306 15.99 6.48 16.46
C ARG A 306 15.08 5.38 16.98
N GLN A 307 13.88 5.25 16.44
CA GLN A 307 12.86 4.33 16.96
C GLN A 307 13.21 2.88 16.63
N HIS A 308 13.01 2.02 17.63
CA HIS A 308 13.15 0.59 17.54
C HIS A 308 11.81 -0.09 17.84
N PHE A 309 11.64 -1.28 17.30
CA PHE A 309 10.48 -2.11 17.58
C PHE A 309 10.86 -3.59 17.71
N PRO A 310 10.08 -4.39 18.45
CA PRO A 310 10.34 -5.80 18.59
C PRO A 310 9.89 -6.59 17.36
N VAL A 311 10.74 -7.49 16.90
CA VAL A 311 10.42 -8.54 15.93
C VAL A 311 10.45 -9.87 16.67
N ILE A 312 9.30 -10.52 16.77
CA ILE A 312 9.15 -11.83 17.40
C ILE A 312 9.59 -12.86 16.38
N GLU A 313 10.57 -13.68 16.75
CA GLU A 313 11.08 -14.72 15.87
C GLU A 313 10.18 -15.96 15.92
N VAL A 314 9.68 -16.34 14.78
CA VAL A 314 8.96 -17.60 14.58
C VAL A 314 9.97 -18.67 14.18
N PRO A 315 10.00 -19.82 14.86
CA PRO A 315 10.95 -20.88 14.54
C PRO A 315 10.87 -21.33 13.08
N GLU A 316 12.03 -21.47 12.43
CA GLU A 316 12.13 -21.82 11.00
C GLU A 316 11.42 -23.14 10.67
N HIS A 317 11.47 -24.13 11.56
CA HIS A 317 10.83 -25.41 11.31
C HIS A 317 9.31 -25.30 11.09
N LEU A 318 8.64 -24.26 11.61
CA LEU A 318 7.21 -24.03 11.35
C LEU A 318 6.94 -23.54 9.92
N MET A 319 7.95 -23.01 9.24
CA MET A 319 7.84 -22.58 7.84
C MET A 319 7.86 -23.75 6.87
N HIS A 320 8.56 -24.82 7.24
CA HIS A 320 8.79 -26.00 6.41
C HIS A 320 7.98 -27.23 6.83
N ALA A 321 7.29 -27.15 7.98
CA ALA A 321 6.59 -28.30 8.50
C ALA A 321 5.43 -28.70 7.57
N GLU A 322 5.59 -29.83 6.91
CA GLU A 322 4.48 -30.54 6.31
C GLU A 322 3.69 -31.23 7.43
N GLU A 323 2.38 -31.01 7.45
CA GLU A 323 1.53 -31.76 8.38
C GLU A 323 1.43 -33.20 7.86
N LYS A 324 1.97 -34.14 8.66
CA LYS A 324 1.92 -35.59 8.34
C LYS A 324 0.52 -36.16 8.46
N ASP A 325 -0.36 -35.52 9.20
CA ASP A 325 -1.76 -35.87 9.33
C ASP A 325 -2.57 -35.06 8.32
N GLU A 326 -3.01 -35.70 7.23
CA GLU A 326 -3.84 -35.09 6.18
C GLU A 326 -5.12 -34.41 6.71
N LYS A 327 -5.50 -34.65 7.97
CA LYS A 327 -6.67 -34.04 8.62
C LYS A 327 -6.36 -32.71 9.32
N LYS A 328 -5.09 -32.29 9.42
CA LYS A 328 -4.70 -31.05 10.09
C LYS A 328 -4.21 -30.00 9.09
N ASP A 329 -4.48 -28.73 9.41
CA ASP A 329 -3.92 -27.63 8.65
C ASP A 329 -2.40 -27.53 8.89
N PRO A 330 -1.58 -27.16 7.89
CA PRO A 330 -0.16 -26.93 8.08
C PRO A 330 0.11 -25.94 9.22
N PRO A 331 1.18 -26.10 10.01
CA PRO A 331 1.47 -25.24 11.17
C PRO A 331 1.45 -23.76 10.86
N LEU A 332 1.99 -23.35 9.70
CA LEU A 332 1.99 -21.97 9.25
C LEU A 332 0.56 -21.46 9.00
N ALA A 333 -0.32 -22.27 8.40
CA ALA A 333 -1.72 -21.90 8.17
C ALA A 333 -2.48 -21.76 9.51
N VAL A 334 -2.20 -22.62 10.48
CA VAL A 334 -2.76 -22.53 11.83
C VAL A 334 -2.29 -21.24 12.52
N LEU A 335 -1.00 -20.90 12.41
CA LEU A 335 -0.44 -19.67 12.96
C LEU A 335 -1.13 -18.44 12.35
N PHE A 336 -1.24 -18.36 11.02
CA PHE A 336 -1.96 -17.27 10.33
C PHE A 336 -3.41 -17.14 10.79
N LYS A 337 -4.09 -18.26 10.93
CA LYS A 337 -5.48 -18.26 11.41
C LYS A 337 -5.58 -17.67 12.83
N ARG A 338 -4.67 -18.03 13.73
CA ARG A 338 -4.64 -17.53 15.11
C ARG A 338 -4.27 -16.05 15.20
N ILE A 339 -3.27 -15.62 14.45
CA ILE A 339 -2.89 -14.18 14.36
C ILE A 339 -4.06 -13.37 13.80
N GLY A 340 -4.72 -13.85 12.74
CA GLY A 340 -5.84 -13.18 12.11
C GLY A 340 -7.09 -13.06 13.00
N THR A 341 -7.27 -13.92 14.00
CA THR A 341 -8.39 -13.81 14.95
C THR A 341 -8.20 -12.71 16.01
N GLY A 342 -6.95 -12.28 16.24
CA GLY A 342 -6.63 -11.19 17.17
C GLY A 342 -6.57 -9.79 16.54
N GLY A 343 -6.80 -9.67 15.21
CA GLY A 343 -6.68 -8.43 14.45
C GLY A 343 -7.84 -8.20 13.48
N THR A 344 -7.54 -7.64 12.30
CA THR A 344 -8.52 -7.52 11.22
C THR A 344 -8.86 -8.92 10.71
N ASP A 345 -10.12 -9.32 10.79
CA ASP A 345 -10.61 -10.64 10.39
C ASP A 345 -10.10 -11.04 8.99
N LEU A 346 -9.48 -12.22 8.93
CA LEU A 346 -9.08 -12.81 7.66
C LEU A 346 -10.34 -13.26 6.91
N LYS A 347 -10.67 -12.56 5.83
CA LYS A 347 -11.80 -12.96 4.97
C LYS A 347 -11.59 -14.38 4.45
N THR A 348 -12.67 -15.12 4.28
CA THR A 348 -12.62 -16.47 3.69
C THR A 348 -11.91 -16.48 2.34
N SER A 349 -12.11 -15.47 1.51
CA SER A 349 -11.45 -15.32 0.20
C SER A 349 -9.92 -15.20 0.31
N ASP A 350 -9.44 -14.40 1.26
CA ASP A 350 -8.00 -14.23 1.48
C ASP A 350 -7.36 -15.51 2.01
N TYR A 351 -8.05 -16.21 2.91
CA TYR A 351 -7.61 -17.51 3.41
C TYR A 351 -7.51 -18.55 2.28
N VAL A 352 -8.58 -18.70 1.49
CA VAL A 352 -8.64 -19.64 0.37
C VAL A 352 -7.52 -19.38 -0.62
N PHE A 353 -7.34 -18.15 -1.04
CA PHE A 353 -6.27 -17.79 -2.00
C PHE A 353 -4.87 -18.00 -1.42
N SER A 354 -4.69 -17.71 -0.13
CA SER A 354 -3.41 -17.95 0.54
C SER A 354 -3.05 -19.43 0.60
N VAL A 355 -4.00 -20.28 0.95
CA VAL A 355 -3.79 -21.74 0.98
C VAL A 355 -3.51 -22.29 -0.42
N LEU A 356 -4.25 -21.83 -1.45
CA LEU A 356 -4.01 -22.26 -2.83
C LEU A 356 -2.62 -21.85 -3.34
N LYS A 357 -2.13 -20.65 -3.00
CA LYS A 357 -0.76 -20.25 -3.33
C LYS A 357 0.29 -21.12 -2.64
N HIS A 358 0.03 -21.51 -1.41
CA HIS A 358 0.94 -22.41 -0.69
C HIS A 358 0.99 -23.81 -1.33
N LEU A 359 -0.17 -24.35 -1.70
CA LEU A 359 -0.26 -25.67 -2.34
C LEU A 359 0.24 -25.66 -3.80
N ASN A 360 0.11 -24.55 -4.48
CA ASN A 360 0.55 -24.38 -5.86
C ASN A 360 1.12 -22.96 -6.06
N PRO A 361 2.44 -22.80 -5.97
CA PRO A 361 3.12 -21.51 -6.16
C PRO A 361 2.76 -20.80 -7.48
N LYS A 362 2.53 -21.56 -8.56
CA LYS A 362 2.12 -20.99 -9.85
C LYS A 362 0.72 -20.38 -9.85
N CYS A 363 -0.10 -20.63 -8.81
CA CYS A 363 -1.46 -20.10 -8.72
C CYS A 363 -1.47 -18.55 -8.80
N HIS A 364 -0.51 -17.88 -8.17
CA HIS A 364 -0.44 -16.43 -8.19
C HIS A 364 -0.17 -15.89 -9.60
N SER A 365 0.87 -16.39 -10.26
CA SER A 365 1.24 -15.95 -11.62
C SER A 365 0.15 -16.27 -12.66
N LEU A 366 -0.54 -17.39 -12.52
CA LEU A 366 -1.66 -17.75 -13.37
C LEU A 366 -2.84 -16.78 -13.23
N VAL A 367 -3.21 -16.42 -11.99
CA VAL A 367 -4.27 -15.46 -11.68
C VAL A 367 -3.92 -14.07 -12.23
N GLU A 368 -2.70 -13.62 -12.00
CA GLU A 368 -2.21 -12.32 -12.51
C GLU A 368 -2.22 -12.27 -14.04
N THR A 369 -1.72 -13.33 -14.69
CA THR A 369 -1.71 -13.43 -16.16
C THR A 369 -3.14 -13.39 -16.70
N GLN A 370 -4.06 -14.15 -16.10
CA GLN A 370 -5.44 -14.17 -16.53
C GLN A 370 -6.13 -12.81 -16.39
N LEU A 371 -5.93 -12.12 -15.26
CA LEU A 371 -6.49 -10.79 -15.06
C LEU A 371 -5.95 -9.76 -16.08
N LYS A 372 -4.66 -9.85 -16.42
CA LYS A 372 -4.04 -8.97 -17.41
C LYS A 372 -4.48 -9.29 -18.84
N SER A 373 -4.57 -10.56 -19.20
CA SER A 373 -4.89 -10.99 -20.57
C SER A 373 -6.36 -10.77 -20.96
N THR A 374 -7.27 -10.80 -19.99
CA THR A 374 -8.73 -10.74 -20.23
C THR A 374 -9.36 -9.40 -19.89
N GLN A 375 -8.58 -8.42 -19.45
CA GLN A 375 -9.06 -7.09 -18.98
C GLN A 375 -10.12 -7.17 -17.85
N ILE A 376 -10.32 -8.34 -17.25
CA ILE A 376 -11.28 -8.56 -16.16
C ILE A 376 -10.82 -7.84 -14.87
N SER A 377 -9.58 -7.39 -14.81
CA SER A 377 -9.02 -6.64 -13.66
C SER A 377 -9.79 -5.36 -13.30
N ALA A 378 -10.59 -4.82 -14.21
CA ALA A 378 -11.49 -3.71 -13.93
C ALA A 378 -12.67 -4.09 -13.03
N ILE A 379 -13.05 -5.37 -13.01
CA ILE A 379 -14.25 -5.89 -12.33
C ILE A 379 -13.88 -6.85 -11.20
N TYR A 380 -12.85 -7.68 -11.38
CA TYR A 380 -12.44 -8.73 -10.46
C TYR A 380 -11.09 -8.42 -9.80
N THR A 381 -11.03 -8.59 -8.50
CA THR A 381 -9.75 -8.72 -7.79
C THR A 381 -9.18 -10.13 -7.96
N PRO A 382 -7.86 -10.35 -7.72
CA PRO A 382 -7.30 -11.70 -7.71
C PRO A 382 -8.04 -12.68 -6.80
N THR A 383 -8.48 -12.23 -5.64
CA THR A 383 -9.25 -13.01 -4.67
C THR A 383 -10.65 -13.36 -5.19
N ASP A 384 -11.32 -12.43 -5.89
CA ASP A 384 -12.66 -12.69 -6.46
C ASP A 384 -12.60 -13.72 -7.57
N LEU A 385 -11.58 -13.65 -8.43
CA LEU A 385 -11.38 -14.62 -9.51
C LEU A 385 -11.15 -16.03 -8.94
N VAL A 386 -10.27 -16.15 -7.94
CA VAL A 386 -10.00 -17.42 -7.27
C VAL A 386 -11.25 -17.96 -6.59
N MET A 387 -12.00 -17.12 -5.86
CA MET A 387 -13.24 -17.55 -5.20
C MET A 387 -14.30 -18.03 -6.19
N SER A 388 -14.40 -17.36 -7.34
CA SER A 388 -15.32 -17.79 -8.40
C SER A 388 -14.92 -19.16 -8.97
N ALA A 389 -13.62 -19.36 -9.24
CA ALA A 389 -13.11 -20.65 -9.70
C ALA A 389 -13.34 -21.78 -8.68
N VAL A 390 -13.05 -21.53 -7.40
CA VAL A 390 -13.24 -22.52 -6.34
C VAL A 390 -14.73 -22.86 -6.13
N ARG A 391 -15.63 -21.87 -6.23
CA ARG A 391 -17.08 -22.12 -6.17
C ARG A 391 -17.58 -22.96 -7.34
N LEU A 392 -17.08 -22.72 -8.55
CA LEU A 392 -17.42 -23.54 -9.71
C LEU A 392 -16.97 -24.99 -9.52
N VAL A 393 -15.76 -25.20 -9.01
CA VAL A 393 -15.28 -26.56 -8.70
C VAL A 393 -16.11 -27.21 -7.60
N ALA A 394 -16.44 -26.46 -6.54
CA ALA A 394 -17.29 -26.96 -5.47
C ALA A 394 -18.67 -27.40 -5.98
N ALA A 395 -19.29 -26.61 -6.85
CA ALA A 395 -20.56 -26.94 -7.49
C ALA A 395 -20.47 -28.19 -8.40
N GLN A 396 -19.34 -28.44 -9.07
CA GLN A 396 -19.11 -29.65 -9.85
C GLN A 396 -18.91 -30.89 -8.98
N ILE A 397 -18.33 -30.73 -7.79
CA ILE A 397 -18.11 -31.85 -6.86
C ILE A 397 -19.37 -32.20 -6.09
N GLU A 398 -20.17 -31.22 -5.69
CA GLU A 398 -21.40 -31.34 -4.90
C GLU A 398 -22.60 -30.70 -5.64
N PRO A 399 -23.05 -31.24 -6.77
CA PRO A 399 -24.06 -30.58 -7.62
C PRO A 399 -25.47 -30.50 -6.99
N GLU A 400 -25.75 -31.31 -5.96
CA GLU A 400 -27.07 -31.36 -5.32
C GLU A 400 -27.29 -30.32 -4.22
N LYS A 401 -26.24 -29.53 -3.88
CA LYS A 401 -26.36 -28.47 -2.88
C LYS A 401 -26.66 -27.14 -3.55
N ASP A 402 -27.87 -26.64 -3.30
CA ASP A 402 -28.22 -25.25 -3.63
C ASP A 402 -27.19 -24.31 -3.03
N GLN A 403 -26.42 -23.65 -3.90
CA GLN A 403 -25.37 -22.65 -3.59
C GLN A 403 -24.45 -23.02 -2.41
N PRO A 404 -23.33 -23.70 -2.65
CA PRO A 404 -22.39 -24.02 -1.59
C PRO A 404 -21.88 -22.72 -0.96
N LYS A 405 -22.25 -22.47 0.28
CA LYS A 405 -21.59 -21.45 1.10
C LYS A 405 -20.15 -21.90 1.26
N LEU A 406 -19.25 -21.31 0.51
CA LEU A 406 -17.83 -21.62 0.63
C LEU A 406 -17.28 -20.88 1.84
N ASP A 407 -17.35 -21.49 3.00
CA ASP A 407 -16.64 -21.06 4.21
C ASP A 407 -15.26 -21.73 4.32
N LYS A 408 -14.46 -21.31 5.31
CA LYS A 408 -13.12 -21.86 5.55
C LYS A 408 -13.15 -23.38 5.81
N ALA A 409 -14.15 -23.88 6.52
CA ALA A 409 -14.29 -25.30 6.88
C ALA A 409 -14.64 -26.13 5.65
N GLN A 410 -15.57 -25.65 4.81
CA GLN A 410 -15.93 -26.33 3.55
C GLN A 410 -14.76 -26.36 2.57
N PHE A 411 -14.01 -25.25 2.43
CA PHE A 411 -12.83 -25.23 1.58
C PHE A 411 -11.77 -26.24 2.05
N THR A 412 -11.48 -26.27 3.36
CA THR A 412 -10.57 -27.25 3.93
C THR A 412 -11.05 -28.69 3.69
N ARG A 413 -12.36 -28.95 3.81
CA ARG A 413 -12.95 -30.25 3.49
C ARG A 413 -12.78 -30.63 2.01
N LEU A 414 -13.02 -29.69 1.08
CA LEU A 414 -12.82 -29.90 -0.34
C LEU A 414 -11.37 -30.24 -0.69
N LEU A 415 -10.42 -29.58 -0.07
CA LEU A 415 -8.98 -29.86 -0.24
C LEU A 415 -8.61 -31.27 0.30
N ARG A 416 -9.20 -31.69 1.43
CA ARG A 416 -8.96 -33.02 2.03
C ARG A 416 -9.57 -34.16 1.22
N ASP A 417 -10.59 -33.90 0.44
CA ASP A 417 -11.23 -34.91 -0.41
C ASP A 417 -10.51 -35.00 -1.78
N GLU A 418 -9.18 -35.13 -1.72
CA GLU A 418 -8.27 -35.11 -2.86
C GLU A 418 -8.68 -36.11 -3.96
N LYS A 419 -9.19 -37.29 -3.58
CA LYS A 419 -9.68 -38.31 -4.51
C LYS A 419 -10.89 -37.84 -5.33
N LYS A 420 -11.76 -37.01 -4.75
CA LYS A 420 -12.89 -36.39 -5.48
C LYS A 420 -12.40 -35.20 -6.30
N PHE A 421 -11.44 -34.44 -5.79
CA PHE A 421 -10.86 -33.28 -6.47
C PHE A 421 -10.06 -33.71 -7.71
N GLN A 422 -9.23 -34.75 -7.61
CA GLN A 422 -8.42 -35.27 -8.72
C GLN A 422 -9.23 -36.02 -9.77
N ARG A 423 -10.35 -36.68 -9.40
CA ARG A 423 -11.20 -37.38 -10.37
C ARG A 423 -12.03 -36.47 -11.27
N LYS A 424 -12.35 -35.26 -10.85
CA LYS A 424 -13.20 -34.30 -11.58
C LYS A 424 -12.44 -33.10 -12.15
N THR A 425 -11.21 -32.85 -11.73
CA THR A 425 -10.34 -31.83 -12.33
C THR A 425 -9.43 -32.50 -13.37
N PRO A 426 -9.32 -31.94 -14.57
CA PRO A 426 -8.31 -32.38 -15.55
C PRO A 426 -6.94 -32.19 -14.91
N LYS A 427 -6.00 -33.09 -15.19
CA LYS A 427 -4.72 -33.38 -14.54
C LYS A 427 -3.75 -32.22 -14.21
N SER A 428 -4.18 -30.98 -14.22
CA SER A 428 -3.39 -29.82 -13.77
C SER A 428 -4.26 -28.71 -13.22
N PRO A 429 -3.81 -27.96 -12.21
CA PRO A 429 -4.46 -26.73 -11.73
C PRO A 429 -4.61 -25.65 -12.81
N ALA A 430 -3.79 -25.68 -13.87
CA ALA A 430 -3.94 -24.84 -15.05
C ALA A 430 -5.30 -25.09 -15.78
N SER A 431 -5.86 -26.27 -15.64
CA SER A 431 -7.17 -26.59 -16.22
C SER A 431 -8.37 -26.08 -15.40
N LEU A 432 -8.16 -25.76 -14.13
CA LEU A 432 -9.13 -25.03 -13.31
C LEU A 432 -9.31 -23.60 -13.82
N LEU A 433 -8.22 -22.96 -14.22
CA LEU A 433 -8.22 -21.62 -14.81
C LEU A 433 -8.58 -21.63 -16.29
N ASN A 434 -8.32 -22.72 -17.03
CA ASN A 434 -8.77 -22.89 -18.42
C ASN A 434 -10.30 -23.08 -18.54
N SER A 435 -10.98 -23.53 -17.51
CA SER A 435 -12.45 -23.50 -17.48
C SER A 435 -13.01 -22.06 -17.36
N THR A 436 -12.18 -21.08 -16.93
CA THR A 436 -12.51 -19.64 -16.96
C THR A 436 -12.46 -19.06 -18.38
N ASN A 437 -11.79 -19.69 -19.36
CA ASN A 437 -11.90 -19.30 -20.77
C ASN A 437 -13.33 -19.46 -21.31
N LYS A 438 -14.15 -20.30 -20.70
CA LYS A 438 -15.61 -20.33 -20.97
C LYS A 438 -16.35 -19.13 -20.38
N LEU A 439 -15.84 -18.51 -19.31
CA LEU A 439 -16.41 -17.27 -18.75
C LEU A 439 -16.07 -16.05 -19.60
N GLY A 440 -14.90 -16.02 -20.26
CA GLY A 440 -14.54 -14.96 -21.22
C GLY A 440 -15.46 -14.93 -22.44
N SER A 441 -16.01 -16.08 -22.88
CA SER A 441 -16.98 -16.13 -23.96
C SER A 441 -18.42 -15.74 -23.57
N MET A 442 -18.74 -15.70 -22.28
CA MET A 442 -20.03 -15.20 -21.75
C MET A 442 -20.04 -13.68 -21.49
N ALA A 443 -18.89 -13.01 -21.47
CA ALA A 443 -18.79 -11.55 -21.34
C ALA A 443 -19.00 -10.82 -22.70
N HIS A 444 -19.24 -11.54 -23.79
CA HIS A 444 -19.60 -11.01 -25.12
C HIS A 444 -21.10 -11.20 -25.47
N LEU A 445 -21.92 -11.57 -24.52
CA LEU A 445 -23.38 -11.49 -24.57
C LEU A 445 -23.85 -10.45 -23.55
#